data_ecc08c937096ab50138094b34d25054c
#
_entry.id   ecc08c937096ab50138094b34d25054c
#
_cell.length_a   1.000
_cell.length_b   1.000
_cell.length_c   1.000
_cell.angle_alpha   90.00
_cell.angle_beta   90.00
_cell.angle_gamma   90.00
#
_symmetry.space_group_name_H-M   'P 1'
#
loop_
_entity.id
_entity.type
_entity.pdbx_description
1 polymer ?
#
loop_
_entity_poly.entity_id
_entity_poly.type
_entity_poly.pdbx_seq_one_letter_code
_entity_poly.pdbx_strand_id
1 'polypeptide(L)'
;MNELTPPPEALTDPNAVEFARIWAAHRQQHVSLRVEQWKHNPGVWGIMLSDLAHHVANAYEQEGVGTREEVLQAIVSVFLAEFAEPTDAPTGGMVD
;
A
#
# COMPACT_ATOMS: atom_id res chain seq x y z
N MET A 1 1.85 20.48 -0.88
CA MET A 1 1.32 19.13 -1.08
C MET A 1 1.31 18.39 0.25
N ASN A 2 0.41 17.45 0.40
CA ASN A 2 0.22 16.72 1.66
C ASN A 2 1.04 15.42 1.68
N GLU A 3 2.33 15.54 1.50
CA GLU A 3 3.21 14.37 1.51
C GLU A 3 3.48 13.91 2.92
N LEU A 4 3.57 12.58 3.08
CA LEU A 4 4.05 12.01 4.33
C LEU A 4 5.57 12.16 4.41
N THR A 5 6.06 12.30 5.64
CA THR A 5 7.50 12.30 5.88
C THR A 5 8.03 10.89 5.69
N PRO A 6 9.15 10.70 4.97
CA PRO A 6 9.77 9.39 4.88
C PRO A 6 10.16 8.84 6.25
N PRO A 7 10.13 7.51 6.45
CA PRO A 7 10.57 6.94 7.71
C PRO A 7 12.05 7.22 7.95
N PRO A 8 12.48 7.31 9.22
CA PRO A 8 13.88 7.65 9.54
C PRO A 8 14.91 6.76 8.86
N GLU A 9 14.64 5.49 8.74
CA GLU A 9 15.55 4.54 8.10
C GLU A 9 15.77 4.87 6.64
N ALA A 10 14.76 5.38 5.95
CA ALA A 10 14.90 5.79 4.56
C ALA A 10 15.80 7.01 4.42
N LEU A 11 15.86 7.85 5.44
CA LEU A 11 16.70 9.05 5.43
C LEU A 11 18.17 8.76 5.74
N THR A 12 18.44 7.65 6.42
CA THR A 12 19.78 7.33 6.87
C THR A 12 20.46 6.22 6.08
N ASP A 13 19.70 5.42 5.33
CA ASP A 13 20.24 4.36 4.51
C ASP A 13 20.49 4.87 3.09
N PRO A 14 21.76 4.95 2.64
CA PRO A 14 22.05 5.43 1.29
C PRO A 14 21.53 4.51 0.19
N ASN A 15 21.16 3.26 0.54
CA ASN A 15 20.60 2.30 -0.41
C ASN A 15 19.08 2.21 -0.33
N ALA A 16 18.45 3.10 0.41
CA ALA A 16 17.00 3.09 0.54
C ALA A 16 16.33 3.35 -0.82
N VAL A 17 15.24 2.63 -1.07
CA VAL A 17 14.49 2.73 -2.34
C VAL A 17 13.03 2.98 -2.02
N GLU A 18 12.47 3.99 -2.66
CA GLU A 18 11.03 4.25 -2.57
C GLU A 18 10.34 3.46 -3.68
N PHE A 19 9.45 2.55 -3.32
CA PHE A 19 8.79 1.68 -4.28
C PHE A 19 7.49 2.24 -4.84
N ALA A 20 6.78 3.04 -4.05
CA ALA A 20 5.47 3.51 -4.44
C ALA A 20 5.10 4.80 -3.74
N ARG A 21 4.34 5.63 -4.45
CA ARG A 21 3.61 6.75 -3.86
C ARG A 21 2.15 6.58 -4.24
N ILE A 22 1.27 6.65 -3.26
CA ILE A 22 -0.16 6.43 -3.45
C ILE A 22 -0.89 7.69 -3.01
N TRP A 23 -1.66 8.27 -3.93
CA TRP A 23 -2.34 9.53 -3.71
C TRP A 23 -3.82 9.39 -4.01
N ALA A 24 -4.64 10.12 -3.27
CA ALA A 24 -6.02 10.37 -3.65
C ALA A 24 -6.09 11.78 -4.22
N ALA A 25 -6.44 11.90 -5.47
CA ALA A 25 -6.56 13.20 -6.14
C ALA A 25 -7.76 13.14 -7.08
N HIS A 26 -8.55 14.20 -7.10
CA HIS A 26 -9.78 14.27 -7.90
C HIS A 26 -10.68 13.06 -7.64
N ARG A 27 -10.73 12.59 -6.38
CA ARG A 27 -11.53 11.44 -5.92
C ARG A 27 -11.13 10.11 -6.56
N GLN A 28 -9.92 10.02 -7.08
CA GLN A 28 -9.38 8.79 -7.67
C GLN A 28 -8.02 8.48 -7.07
N GLN A 29 -7.64 7.22 -7.14
CA GLN A 29 -6.32 6.81 -6.72
C GLN A 29 -5.34 7.04 -7.86
N HIS A 30 -4.23 7.67 -7.52
CA HIS A 30 -3.11 7.88 -8.44
C HIS A 30 -1.86 7.33 -7.81
N VAL A 31 -1.04 6.63 -8.58
CA VAL A 31 0.15 5.99 -8.04
C VAL A 31 1.36 6.27 -8.91
N SER A 32 2.51 6.36 -8.27
CA SER A 32 3.82 6.30 -8.90
C SER A 32 4.48 5.03 -8.41
N LEU A 33 4.98 4.21 -9.30
CA LEU A 33 5.51 2.89 -8.96
C LEU A 33 6.90 2.71 -9.53
N ARG A 34 7.77 2.06 -8.75
CA ARG A 34 9.10 1.65 -9.21
C ARG A 34 9.04 0.19 -9.62
N VAL A 35 8.58 -0.08 -10.84
CA VAL A 35 8.30 -1.42 -11.32
C VAL A 35 9.55 -2.19 -11.71
N GLU A 36 10.57 -1.50 -12.17
CA GLU A 36 11.77 -2.18 -12.66
C GLU A 36 12.56 -2.90 -11.57
N GLN A 37 12.34 -2.58 -10.30
CA GLN A 37 13.03 -3.26 -9.21
C GLN A 37 12.74 -4.76 -9.21
N TRP A 38 11.48 -5.13 -9.48
CA TRP A 38 11.05 -6.53 -9.54
C TRP A 38 10.42 -6.86 -10.87
N LYS A 39 11.03 -6.36 -11.93
CA LYS A 39 10.51 -6.45 -13.29
C LYS A 39 10.23 -7.89 -13.72
N HIS A 40 11.10 -8.81 -13.32
CA HIS A 40 11.00 -10.22 -13.73
C HIS A 40 10.37 -11.11 -12.66
N ASN A 41 9.93 -10.54 -11.55
CA ASN A 41 9.30 -11.28 -10.47
C ASN A 41 8.20 -10.45 -9.82
N PRO A 42 7.08 -10.23 -10.52
CA PRO A 42 6.01 -9.37 -10.00
C PRO A 42 5.36 -9.90 -8.72
N GLY A 43 5.50 -11.21 -8.45
CA GLY A 43 4.96 -11.78 -7.22
C GLY A 43 5.54 -11.17 -5.95
N VAL A 44 6.71 -10.56 -6.02
CA VAL A 44 7.31 -9.88 -4.87
C VAL A 44 6.41 -8.73 -4.39
N TRP A 45 5.67 -8.09 -5.30
CA TRP A 45 4.70 -7.07 -4.91
C TRP A 45 3.64 -7.62 -3.95
N GLY A 46 3.28 -8.90 -4.12
CA GLY A 46 2.33 -9.54 -3.21
C GLY A 46 2.85 -9.63 -1.79
N ILE A 47 4.14 -9.92 -1.63
CA ILE A 47 4.78 -9.93 -0.31
C ILE A 47 4.76 -8.53 0.29
N MET A 48 5.14 -7.53 -0.48
CA MET A 48 5.17 -6.14 -0.01
C MET A 48 3.78 -5.67 0.40
N LEU A 49 2.75 -6.00 -0.39
CA LEU A 49 1.38 -5.61 -0.07
C LEU A 49 0.89 -6.29 1.20
N SER A 50 1.26 -7.56 1.40
CA SER A 50 0.94 -8.27 2.64
C SER A 50 1.61 -7.61 3.85
N ASP A 51 2.89 -7.28 3.72
CA ASP A 51 3.62 -6.59 4.79
C ASP A 51 2.98 -5.23 5.10
N LEU A 52 2.57 -4.51 4.07
CA LEU A 52 1.90 -3.22 4.24
C LEU A 52 0.60 -3.38 5.02
N ALA A 53 -0.18 -4.43 4.71
CA ALA A 53 -1.43 -4.70 5.44
C ALA A 53 -1.14 -4.91 6.93
N HIS A 54 -0.07 -5.63 7.27
CA HIS A 54 0.32 -5.83 8.66
C HIS A 54 0.73 -4.51 9.33
N HIS A 55 1.46 -3.67 8.62
CA HIS A 55 1.84 -2.34 9.14
C HIS A 55 0.61 -1.48 9.42
N VAL A 56 -0.36 -1.50 8.53
CA VAL A 56 -1.61 -0.75 8.73
C VAL A 56 -2.35 -1.25 9.96
N ALA A 57 -2.47 -2.58 10.11
CA ALA A 57 -3.15 -3.16 11.26
C ALA A 57 -2.44 -2.79 12.57
N ASN A 58 -1.10 -2.80 12.58
CA ASN A 58 -0.34 -2.39 13.76
C ASN A 58 -0.58 -0.92 14.09
N ALA A 59 -0.65 -0.06 13.09
CA ALA A 59 -0.89 1.36 13.28
C ALA A 59 -2.25 1.62 13.91
N TYR A 60 -3.29 0.91 13.46
CA TYR A 60 -4.62 1.02 14.03
C TYR A 60 -4.62 0.60 15.49
N GLU A 61 -3.93 -0.49 15.82
CA GLU A 61 -3.86 -0.97 17.20
C GLU A 61 -3.15 0.05 18.09
N GLN A 62 -2.08 0.67 17.60
CA GLN A 62 -1.36 1.71 18.34
C GLN A 62 -2.24 2.93 18.60
N GLU A 63 -3.15 3.23 17.69
CA GLU A 63 -4.09 4.34 17.84
C GLU A 63 -5.31 3.96 18.71
N GLY A 64 -5.41 2.71 19.13
CA GLY A 64 -6.52 2.25 19.94
C GLY A 64 -7.83 2.09 19.20
N VAL A 65 -7.78 1.86 17.89
CA VAL A 65 -8.97 1.81 17.02
C VAL A 65 -9.29 0.35 16.63
N GLY A 66 -8.97 -0.59 17.46
CA GLY A 66 -9.25 -2.00 17.22
C GLY A 66 -8.02 -2.85 17.47
N THR A 67 -8.20 -4.16 17.53
CA THR A 67 -7.06 -5.06 17.67
C THR A 67 -6.42 -5.27 16.30
N ARG A 68 -5.14 -5.62 16.33
CA ARG A 68 -4.40 -5.92 15.11
C ARG A 68 -5.11 -7.00 14.28
N GLU A 69 -5.59 -8.04 14.94
CA GLU A 69 -6.26 -9.16 14.28
C GLU A 69 -7.57 -8.76 13.62
N GLU A 70 -8.37 -7.96 14.32
CA GLU A 70 -9.64 -7.48 13.76
C GLU A 70 -9.42 -6.60 12.53
N VAL A 71 -8.46 -5.69 12.61
CA VAL A 71 -8.17 -4.77 11.53
C VAL A 71 -7.60 -5.54 10.33
N LEU A 72 -6.67 -6.46 10.58
CA LEU A 72 -6.07 -7.25 9.51
C LEU A 72 -7.12 -8.09 8.81
N GLN A 73 -8.02 -8.72 9.56
CA GLN A 73 -9.11 -9.50 8.98
C GLN A 73 -10.02 -8.65 8.11
N ALA A 74 -10.35 -7.46 8.57
CA ALA A 74 -11.17 -6.53 7.79
C ALA A 74 -10.49 -6.15 6.47
N ILE A 75 -9.20 -5.83 6.52
CA ILE A 75 -8.43 -5.48 5.33
C ILE A 75 -8.43 -6.65 4.33
N VAL A 76 -8.10 -7.84 4.79
CA VAL A 76 -7.99 -9.01 3.91
C VAL A 76 -9.35 -9.37 3.30
N SER A 77 -10.42 -9.31 4.10
CA SER A 77 -11.76 -9.63 3.61
C SER A 77 -12.20 -8.69 2.49
N VAL A 78 -12.01 -7.40 2.68
CA VAL A 78 -12.39 -6.42 1.64
C VAL A 78 -11.46 -6.53 0.43
N PHE A 79 -10.18 -6.76 0.66
CA PHE A 79 -9.20 -6.96 -0.41
C PHE A 79 -9.62 -8.10 -1.33
N LEU A 80 -9.95 -9.26 -0.77
CA LEU A 80 -10.37 -10.42 -1.55
C LEU A 80 -11.70 -10.18 -2.26
N ALA A 81 -12.64 -9.51 -1.58
CA ALA A 81 -13.92 -9.19 -2.18
C ALA A 81 -13.77 -8.27 -3.39
N GLU A 82 -12.85 -7.31 -3.33
CA GLU A 82 -12.61 -6.38 -4.42
C GLU A 82 -12.00 -7.07 -5.64
N PHE A 83 -11.20 -8.10 -5.46
CA PHE A 83 -10.72 -8.89 -6.58
C PHE A 83 -11.82 -9.68 -7.25
N ALA A 84 -12.77 -10.20 -6.45
CA ALA A 84 -13.87 -10.99 -7.00
C ALA A 84 -14.91 -10.11 -7.70
N GLU A 85 -15.19 -8.93 -7.15
CA GLU A 85 -16.21 -8.03 -7.66
C GLU A 85 -15.85 -6.59 -7.34
N PRO A 86 -15.10 -5.92 -8.21
CA PRO A 86 -14.66 -4.55 -7.94
C PRO A 86 -15.81 -3.57 -7.76
N THR A 87 -15.71 -2.75 -6.72
CA THR A 87 -16.67 -1.67 -6.49
C THR A 87 -16.59 -0.64 -7.61
N ASP A 88 -15.35 -0.38 -8.05
CA ASP A 88 -15.06 0.61 -9.07
C ASP A 88 -13.99 0.05 -9.98
N ALA A 89 -14.22 0.10 -11.28
CA ALA A 89 -13.18 -0.30 -12.23
C ALA A 89 -12.02 0.71 -12.12
N PRO A 90 -10.77 0.25 -12.10
CA PRO A 90 -9.63 1.17 -12.10
C PRO A 90 -9.69 2.03 -13.34
N THR A 91 -9.94 3.32 -13.17
CA THR A 91 -9.97 4.26 -14.29
C THR A 91 -8.62 4.90 -14.45
N GLY A 92 -8.25 5.13 -15.70
CA GLY A 92 -6.95 5.71 -15.99
C GLY A 92 -5.81 4.72 -15.90
N GLY A 93 -6.10 3.53 -15.44
CA GLY A 93 -5.10 2.50 -15.29
C GLY A 93 -4.00 2.92 -14.35
N MET A 94 -2.90 2.21 -14.43
CA MET A 94 -1.72 2.58 -13.66
C MET A 94 -0.91 3.57 -14.43
N VAL A 95 -0.64 4.68 -13.76
CA VAL A 95 0.25 5.68 -14.28
C VAL A 95 1.59 5.43 -13.63
N ASP A 96 2.47 4.86 -14.35
CA ASP A 96 3.82 4.62 -13.87
C ASP A 96 4.69 5.82 -14.12
#